data_8181ec1a1d3fd611d391c480419f4731
#
_entry.id   8181ec1a1d3fd611d391c480419f4731
#
_cell.length_a   1.000
_cell.length_b   1.000
_cell.length_c   1.000
_cell.angle_alpha   90.00
_cell.angle_beta   90.00
_cell.angle_gamma   90.00
#
_symmetry.space_group_name_H-M   'P 1'
#
loop_
_entity.id
_entity.type
_entity.pdbx_description
1 polymer ?
#
loop_
_entity_poly.entity_id
_entity_poly.type
_entity_poly.pdbx_seq_one_letter_code
_entity_poly.pdbx_strand_id
1 'polypeptide(L)'
;NLTTSAGITSAVFEILRNARILRTNQEPNLVVCWGGHSIGREEYIYTKKVGYELGLRGLDICTGCGPGAMKGPMKGATIAHAKQRRINNRYIGITEPGIIAAESPNPIVNQLVIMPDIEKRLEAFVRLGHGIIIFPGGVGTAEEILYLLGLLMHPDNADISLPVILTGPKSAASYFEQID
;
A
#
# COMPACT_ATOMS: atom_id res chain seq x y z
N ASN A 1 -25.63 -7.54 0.68
CA ASN A 1 -25.48 -8.80 1.40
C ASN A 1 -23.99 -9.13 1.54
N LEU A 2 -23.46 -9.11 2.78
CA LEU A 2 -22.04 -9.36 3.07
C LEU A 2 -21.65 -10.85 3.11
N THR A 3 -22.53 -11.73 2.71
CA THR A 3 -22.29 -13.18 2.66
C THR A 3 -21.85 -13.68 1.28
N THR A 4 -21.78 -12.80 0.28
CA THR A 4 -21.33 -13.13 -1.07
C THR A 4 -20.10 -12.30 -1.44
N SER A 5 -19.23 -12.84 -2.28
CA SER A 5 -18.04 -12.12 -2.78
C SER A 5 -18.42 -10.77 -3.42
N ALA A 6 -19.46 -10.74 -4.24
CA ALA A 6 -19.95 -9.49 -4.84
C ALA A 6 -20.46 -8.48 -3.79
N GLY A 7 -21.08 -8.95 -2.71
CA GLY A 7 -21.53 -8.11 -1.62
C GLY A 7 -20.38 -7.53 -0.80
N ILE A 8 -19.33 -8.31 -0.57
CA ILE A 8 -18.09 -7.85 0.10
C ILE A 8 -17.40 -6.80 -0.76
N THR A 9 -17.19 -7.06 -2.03
CA THR A 9 -16.59 -6.10 -2.97
C THR A 9 -17.39 -4.80 -3.04
N SER A 10 -18.72 -4.86 -3.09
CA SER A 10 -19.57 -3.67 -3.08
C SER A 10 -19.39 -2.85 -1.81
N ALA A 11 -19.32 -3.51 -0.65
CA ALA A 11 -19.10 -2.83 0.64
C ALA A 11 -17.72 -2.14 0.71
N VAL A 12 -16.67 -2.78 0.20
CA VAL A 12 -15.33 -2.18 0.09
C VAL A 12 -15.39 -0.91 -0.75
N PHE A 13 -16.01 -0.97 -1.93
CA PHE A 13 -16.15 0.21 -2.78
C PHE A 13 -16.99 1.32 -2.14
N GLU A 14 -18.04 0.99 -1.38
CA GLU A 14 -18.84 1.98 -0.65
C GLU A 14 -18.00 2.71 0.42
N ILE A 15 -17.23 1.97 1.21
CA ILE A 15 -16.34 2.55 2.23
C ILE A 15 -15.34 3.50 1.57
N LEU A 16 -14.69 3.07 0.48
CA LEU A 16 -13.69 3.86 -0.23
C LEU A 16 -14.29 5.11 -0.88
N ARG A 17 -15.51 5.03 -1.41
CA ARG A 17 -16.23 6.21 -1.94
C ARG A 17 -16.64 7.18 -0.83
N ASN A 18 -17.20 6.68 0.26
CA ASN A 18 -17.62 7.50 1.39
C ASN A 18 -16.42 8.21 2.04
N ALA A 19 -15.26 7.56 2.08
CA ALA A 19 -14.00 8.15 2.52
C ALA A 19 -13.40 9.12 1.46
N ARG A 20 -14.02 9.29 0.29
CA ARG A 20 -13.53 10.12 -0.83
C ARG A 20 -12.14 9.70 -1.35
N ILE A 21 -11.78 8.44 -1.16
CA ILE A 21 -10.52 7.88 -1.66
C ILE A 21 -10.65 7.56 -3.15
N LEU A 22 -11.74 6.91 -3.54
CA LEU A 22 -12.05 6.71 -4.95
C LEU A 22 -12.53 8.03 -5.57
N ARG A 23 -11.86 8.41 -6.64
CA ARG A 23 -12.18 9.62 -7.41
C ARG A 23 -12.41 9.22 -8.86
N THR A 24 -13.48 9.75 -9.44
CA THR A 24 -13.80 9.56 -10.85
C THR A 24 -12.91 10.43 -11.74
N ASN A 25 -12.63 9.99 -12.95
CA ASN A 25 -11.90 10.75 -13.98
C ASN A 25 -10.49 11.22 -13.55
N GLN A 26 -9.78 10.41 -12.77
CA GLN A 26 -8.38 10.66 -12.44
C GLN A 26 -7.49 9.65 -13.13
N GLU A 27 -6.34 10.13 -13.59
CA GLU A 27 -5.26 9.27 -14.09
C GLU A 27 -4.81 8.29 -13.01
N PRO A 28 -4.49 7.03 -13.40
CA PRO A 28 -3.93 6.04 -12.49
C PRO A 28 -2.59 6.50 -11.92
N ASN A 29 -2.56 6.90 -10.65
CA ASN A 29 -1.37 7.48 -10.04
C ASN A 29 -1.09 7.00 -8.62
N LEU A 30 -1.80 5.97 -8.14
CA LEU A 30 -1.65 5.50 -6.77
C LEU A 30 -0.82 4.22 -6.70
N VAL A 31 0.29 4.28 -5.96
CA VAL A 31 1.16 3.13 -5.69
C VAL A 31 0.97 2.66 -4.25
N VAL A 32 0.67 1.37 -4.09
CA VAL A 32 0.62 0.71 -2.80
C VAL A 32 2.03 0.27 -2.41
N CYS A 33 2.43 0.55 -1.18
CA CYS A 33 3.70 0.11 -0.61
C CYS A 33 3.45 -0.75 0.62
N TRP A 34 3.88 -2.00 0.58
CA TRP A 34 3.87 -2.95 1.68
C TRP A 34 5.27 -3.21 2.20
N GLY A 35 5.37 -3.63 3.45
CA GLY A 35 6.66 -3.97 4.06
C GLY A 35 6.64 -3.86 5.58
N GLY A 36 7.75 -4.23 6.21
CA GLY A 36 7.88 -4.33 7.65
C GLY A 36 7.75 -3.01 8.40
N HIS A 37 7.06 -3.05 9.55
CA HIS A 37 6.97 -1.91 10.47
C HIS A 37 8.27 -1.70 11.26
N SER A 38 9.03 -2.78 11.52
CA SER A 38 10.29 -2.77 12.26
C SER A 38 11.43 -3.18 11.32
N ILE A 39 12.04 -2.21 10.68
CA ILE A 39 13.12 -2.39 9.69
C ILE A 39 14.38 -1.63 10.11
N GLY A 40 15.53 -2.05 9.58
CA GLY A 40 16.80 -1.39 9.80
C GLY A 40 16.90 -0.01 9.13
N ARG A 41 17.94 0.75 9.53
CA ARG A 41 18.18 2.09 8.98
C ARG A 41 18.43 2.07 7.47
N GLU A 42 19.17 1.09 6.97
CA GLU A 42 19.47 0.95 5.55
C GLU A 42 18.20 0.72 4.74
N GLU A 43 17.35 -0.22 5.19
CA GLU A 43 16.06 -0.52 4.58
C GLU A 43 15.15 0.72 4.58
N TYR A 44 15.09 1.45 5.70
CA TYR A 44 14.30 2.68 5.77
C TYR A 44 14.78 3.75 4.79
N ILE A 45 16.10 3.95 4.66
CA ILE A 45 16.68 4.90 3.70
C ILE A 45 16.34 4.46 2.27
N TYR A 46 16.40 3.16 2.00
CA TYR A 46 16.04 2.61 0.69
C TYR A 46 14.57 2.86 0.36
N THR A 47 13.64 2.51 1.25
CA THR A 47 12.21 2.74 1.04
C THR A 47 11.87 4.22 0.84
N LYS A 48 12.56 5.10 1.59
CA LYS A 48 12.44 6.55 1.43
C LYS A 48 12.94 7.02 0.05
N LYS A 49 14.03 6.45 -0.47
CA LYS A 49 14.55 6.75 -1.81
C LYS A 49 13.56 6.32 -2.89
N VAL A 50 13.00 5.12 -2.78
CA VAL A 50 11.95 4.64 -3.69
C VAL A 50 10.75 5.59 -3.68
N GLY A 51 10.25 5.96 -2.50
CA GLY A 51 9.15 6.92 -2.39
C GLY A 51 9.47 8.30 -2.99
N TYR A 52 10.71 8.76 -2.87
CA TYR A 52 11.15 10.00 -3.49
C TYR A 52 11.08 9.92 -5.03
N GLU A 53 11.53 8.81 -5.61
CA GLU A 53 11.47 8.58 -7.06
C GLU A 53 10.02 8.48 -7.57
N LEU A 54 9.13 7.85 -6.80
CA LEU A 54 7.69 7.82 -7.10
C LEU A 54 7.09 9.23 -7.06
N GLY A 55 7.41 9.99 -6.01
CA GLY A 55 6.95 11.36 -5.87
C GLY A 55 7.42 12.29 -6.98
N LEU A 56 8.66 12.14 -7.48
CA LEU A 56 9.16 12.89 -8.64
C LEU A 56 8.34 12.64 -9.91
N ARG A 57 7.72 11.45 -10.02
CA ARG A 57 6.81 11.08 -11.11
C ARG A 57 5.35 11.48 -10.85
N GLY A 58 5.12 12.18 -9.75
CA GLY A 58 3.78 12.66 -9.38
C GLY A 58 2.84 11.58 -8.85
N LEU A 59 3.39 10.43 -8.43
CA LEU A 59 2.59 9.33 -7.91
C LEU A 59 2.23 9.56 -6.44
N ASP A 60 1.00 9.23 -6.09
CA ASP A 60 0.48 9.19 -4.73
C ASP A 60 0.86 7.86 -4.05
N ILE A 61 0.93 7.85 -2.74
CA ILE A 61 1.36 6.68 -1.96
C ILE A 61 0.23 6.18 -1.05
N CYS A 62 -0.01 4.87 -1.10
CA CYS A 62 -0.92 4.17 -0.20
C CYS A 62 -0.15 3.13 0.63
N THR A 63 -0.40 3.05 1.93
CA THR A 63 0.24 2.07 2.82
C THR A 63 -0.68 1.63 3.95
N GLY A 64 -0.21 0.66 4.76
CA GLY A 64 -0.88 0.19 5.97
C GLY A 64 -0.78 1.13 7.18
N CYS A 65 -0.33 2.36 7.01
CA CYS A 65 -0.24 3.42 8.03
C CYS A 65 0.92 3.32 9.02
N GLY A 66 1.58 2.18 9.18
CA GLY A 66 2.60 1.96 10.19
C GLY A 66 3.92 2.73 9.95
N PRO A 67 4.89 2.55 10.84
CA PRO A 67 6.25 3.04 10.68
C PRO A 67 7.04 2.22 9.63
N GLY A 68 8.34 2.34 9.64
CA GLY A 68 9.25 1.53 8.83
C GLY A 68 9.04 1.67 7.34
N ALA A 69 8.86 0.53 6.66
CA ALA A 69 8.69 0.45 5.21
C ALA A 69 7.38 1.09 4.69
N MET A 70 6.42 1.35 5.57
CA MET A 70 5.19 2.06 5.23
C MET A 70 5.38 3.58 5.29
N LYS A 71 6.11 4.07 6.31
CA LYS A 71 6.40 5.51 6.47
C LYS A 71 7.47 6.02 5.50
N GLY A 72 8.47 5.20 5.20
CA GLY A 72 9.60 5.57 4.34
C GLY A 72 9.16 6.12 2.98
N PRO A 73 8.37 5.40 2.19
CA PRO A 73 7.90 5.86 0.89
C PRO A 73 7.10 7.16 0.96
N MET A 74 6.20 7.29 1.94
CA MET A 74 5.45 8.53 2.16
C MET A 74 6.39 9.70 2.44
N LYS A 75 7.41 9.50 3.30
CA LYS A 75 8.40 10.53 3.60
C LYS A 75 9.23 10.93 2.39
N GLY A 76 9.60 9.99 1.55
CA GLY A 76 10.28 10.26 0.29
C GLY A 76 9.43 11.08 -0.66
N ALA A 77 8.19 10.64 -0.87
CA ALA A 77 7.24 11.29 -1.75
C ALA A 77 6.90 12.72 -1.30
N THR A 78 6.71 12.97 0.01
CA THR A 78 6.48 14.34 0.51
C THR A 78 7.60 15.30 0.15
N ILE A 79 8.86 14.85 0.23
CA ILE A 79 10.01 15.67 -0.14
C ILE A 79 10.03 15.97 -1.64
N ALA A 80 9.76 14.96 -2.48
CA ALA A 80 9.72 15.12 -3.92
C ALA A 80 8.59 16.05 -4.37
N HIS A 81 7.40 15.86 -3.84
CA HIS A 81 6.24 16.70 -4.13
C HIS A 81 6.46 18.15 -3.72
N ALA A 82 7.05 18.38 -2.54
CA ALA A 82 7.41 19.73 -2.08
C ALA A 82 8.41 20.42 -3.02
N LYS A 83 9.43 19.70 -3.50
CA LYS A 83 10.40 20.22 -4.48
C LYS A 83 9.74 20.61 -5.81
N GLN A 84 8.71 19.88 -6.21
CA GLN A 84 7.93 20.15 -7.43
C GLN A 84 6.78 21.15 -7.20
N ARG A 85 6.62 21.69 -5.97
CA ARG A 85 5.51 22.58 -5.58
C ARG A 85 4.14 21.98 -5.82
N ARG A 86 4.01 20.65 -5.70
CA ARG A 86 2.73 19.93 -5.80
C ARG A 86 2.02 19.99 -4.46
N ILE A 87 0.74 20.37 -4.45
CA ILE A 87 -0.03 20.65 -3.22
C ILE A 87 -1.19 19.66 -2.96
N ASN A 88 -1.62 18.91 -3.98
CA ASN A 88 -2.81 18.04 -3.91
C ASN A 88 -2.47 16.56 -3.86
N ASN A 89 -1.30 16.20 -3.32
CA ASN A 89 -0.87 14.82 -3.24
C ASN A 89 -1.52 14.07 -2.09
N ARG A 90 -1.71 12.77 -2.30
CA ARG A 90 -2.36 11.88 -1.34
C ARG A 90 -1.37 10.93 -0.72
N TYR A 91 -1.44 10.84 0.60
CA TYR A 91 -0.73 9.84 1.41
C TYR A 91 -1.79 9.06 2.15
N ILE A 92 -2.24 7.98 1.50
CA ILE A 92 -3.41 7.23 1.92
C ILE A 92 -2.97 6.13 2.89
N GLY A 93 -3.61 6.09 4.04
CA GLY A 93 -3.47 5.01 4.99
C GLY A 93 -4.71 4.12 4.99
N ILE A 94 -4.53 2.79 4.87
CA ILE A 94 -5.61 1.83 5.03
C ILE A 94 -5.27 0.94 6.22
N THR A 95 -6.10 0.99 7.24
CA THR A 95 -5.94 0.24 8.48
C THR A 95 -7.20 -0.56 8.80
N GLU A 96 -7.21 -1.24 9.93
CA GLU A 96 -8.35 -1.94 10.50
C GLU A 96 -8.33 -1.79 12.04
N PRO A 97 -9.43 -2.10 12.76
CA PRO A 97 -9.54 -1.79 14.18
C PRO A 97 -8.46 -2.39 15.07
N GLY A 98 -8.01 -3.62 14.80
CA GLY A 98 -6.97 -4.27 15.60
C GLY A 98 -5.62 -3.60 15.46
N ILE A 99 -5.26 -3.20 14.24
CA ILE A 99 -3.99 -2.52 13.95
C ILE A 99 -3.99 -1.11 14.54
N ILE A 100 -5.04 -0.33 14.30
CA ILE A 100 -5.08 1.06 14.78
C ILE A 100 -5.16 1.16 16.31
N ALA A 101 -5.72 0.16 16.97
CA ALA A 101 -5.73 0.07 18.42
C ALA A 101 -4.33 -0.19 19.01
N ALA A 102 -3.49 -0.90 18.27
CA ALA A 102 -2.13 -1.23 18.69
C ALA A 102 -1.11 -0.14 18.33
N GLU A 103 -1.29 0.54 17.19
CA GLU A 103 -0.33 1.51 16.67
C GLU A 103 -1.02 2.66 15.95
N SER A 104 -0.71 3.89 16.35
CA SER A 104 -1.23 5.09 15.69
C SER A 104 -0.69 5.22 14.27
N PRO A 105 -1.49 5.73 13.31
CA PRO A 105 -1.04 6.02 11.97
C PRO A 105 0.16 6.98 11.98
N ASN A 106 1.10 6.78 11.07
CA ASN A 106 2.22 7.71 10.94
C ASN A 106 1.72 9.11 10.52
N PRO A 107 2.39 10.19 11.00
CA PRO A 107 1.88 11.56 10.85
C PRO A 107 1.88 12.13 9.43
N ILE A 108 2.37 11.37 8.44
CA ILE A 108 2.37 11.79 7.02
C ILE A 108 1.04 11.46 6.36
N VAL A 109 0.32 10.48 6.88
CA VAL A 109 -1.01 10.09 6.37
C VAL A 109 -1.94 11.30 6.41
N ASN A 110 -2.46 11.70 5.24
CA ASN A 110 -3.41 12.80 5.12
C ASN A 110 -4.83 12.34 4.73
N GLN A 111 -4.98 11.06 4.38
CA GLN A 111 -6.26 10.41 4.16
C GLN A 111 -6.23 9.02 4.80
N LEU A 112 -7.09 8.79 5.79
CA LEU A 112 -7.15 7.54 6.54
C LEU A 112 -8.47 6.83 6.28
N VAL A 113 -8.38 5.52 6.02
CA VAL A 113 -9.54 4.63 5.91
C VAL A 113 -9.39 3.50 6.91
N ILE A 114 -10.44 3.23 7.68
CA ILE A 114 -10.51 2.09 8.58
C ILE A 114 -11.46 1.07 7.97
N MET A 115 -10.91 -0.06 7.54
CA MET A 115 -11.69 -1.18 7.02
C MET A 115 -12.20 -2.03 8.18
N PRO A 116 -13.32 -2.75 8.03
CA PRO A 116 -13.92 -3.52 9.12
C PRO A 116 -13.03 -4.65 9.66
N ASP A 117 -12.22 -5.25 8.82
CA ASP A 117 -11.35 -6.39 9.12
C ASP A 117 -10.18 -6.47 8.12
N ILE A 118 -9.27 -7.43 8.37
CA ILE A 118 -8.06 -7.63 7.57
C ILE A 118 -8.36 -8.02 6.12
N GLU A 119 -9.37 -8.85 5.88
CA GLU A 119 -9.73 -9.31 4.53
C GLU A 119 -10.14 -8.14 3.65
N LYS A 120 -11.04 -7.29 4.14
CA LYS A 120 -11.49 -6.10 3.41
C LYS A 120 -10.40 -5.04 3.28
N ARG A 121 -9.47 -4.99 4.24
CA ARG A 121 -8.27 -4.15 4.16
C ARG A 121 -7.36 -4.60 3.02
N LEU A 122 -7.07 -5.89 2.89
CA LEU A 122 -6.27 -6.44 1.80
C LEU A 122 -6.95 -6.22 0.44
N GLU A 123 -8.25 -6.47 0.35
CA GLU A 123 -9.03 -6.19 -0.86
C GLU A 123 -8.99 -4.71 -1.25
N ALA A 124 -9.09 -3.81 -0.29
CA ALA A 124 -9.03 -2.36 -0.55
C ALA A 124 -7.69 -1.93 -1.19
N PHE A 125 -6.57 -2.47 -0.73
CA PHE A 125 -5.26 -2.19 -1.34
C PHE A 125 -5.21 -2.58 -2.82
N VAL A 126 -5.68 -3.79 -3.15
CA VAL A 126 -5.65 -4.28 -4.52
C VAL A 126 -6.64 -3.52 -5.42
N ARG A 127 -7.78 -3.12 -4.88
CA ARG A 127 -8.79 -2.35 -5.63
C ARG A 127 -8.39 -0.89 -5.86
N LEU A 128 -7.56 -0.32 -4.99
CA LEU A 128 -7.11 1.07 -5.10
C LEU A 128 -5.80 1.23 -5.88
N GLY A 129 -4.90 0.27 -5.74
CA GLY A 129 -3.55 0.36 -6.27
C GLY A 129 -3.51 0.22 -7.79
N HIS A 130 -2.72 1.06 -8.44
CA HIS A 130 -2.37 0.93 -9.84
C HIS A 130 -0.98 0.26 -10.03
N GLY A 131 -0.36 -0.08 -8.94
CA GLY A 131 0.87 -0.86 -8.82
C GLY A 131 1.17 -1.12 -7.35
N ILE A 132 1.85 -2.22 -7.07
CA ILE A 132 2.21 -2.62 -5.71
C ILE A 132 3.73 -2.77 -5.63
N ILE A 133 4.33 -2.13 -4.64
CA ILE A 133 5.75 -2.29 -4.30
C ILE A 133 5.84 -2.97 -2.94
N ILE A 134 6.60 -4.05 -2.88
CA ILE A 134 6.76 -4.87 -1.69
C ILE A 134 8.22 -4.78 -1.24
N PHE A 135 8.41 -4.28 -0.03
CA PHE A 135 9.67 -4.26 0.67
C PHE A 135 9.77 -5.45 1.64
N PRO A 136 10.97 -5.82 2.09
CA PRO A 136 11.13 -6.82 3.13
C PRO A 136 10.29 -6.51 4.36
N GLY A 137 9.73 -7.55 4.98
CA GLY A 137 8.88 -7.39 6.15
C GLY A 137 8.72 -8.69 6.95
N GLY A 138 7.81 -8.67 7.89
CA GLY A 138 7.47 -9.82 8.73
C GLY A 138 6.24 -10.57 8.25
N VAL A 139 5.57 -11.22 9.20
CA VAL A 139 4.38 -12.07 8.96
C VAL A 139 3.26 -11.31 8.25
N GLY A 140 2.99 -10.06 8.63
CA GLY A 140 1.94 -9.25 7.98
C GLY A 140 2.25 -8.99 6.50
N THR A 141 3.52 -8.76 6.15
CA THR A 141 3.92 -8.60 4.74
C THR A 141 3.82 -9.93 3.98
N ALA A 142 4.13 -11.06 4.61
CA ALA A 142 3.93 -12.38 4.02
C ALA A 142 2.44 -12.66 3.75
N GLU A 143 1.56 -12.29 4.68
CA GLU A 143 0.11 -12.39 4.52
C GLU A 143 -0.40 -11.55 3.31
N GLU A 144 0.09 -10.32 3.18
CA GLU A 144 -0.20 -9.44 2.04
C GLU A 144 0.25 -10.07 0.71
N ILE A 145 1.44 -10.66 0.67
CA ILE A 145 2.00 -11.35 -0.52
C ILE A 145 1.15 -12.56 -0.89
N LEU A 146 0.84 -13.44 0.07
CA LEU A 146 0.06 -14.65 -0.18
C LEU A 146 -1.37 -14.31 -0.68
N TYR A 147 -1.99 -13.30 -0.09
CA TYR A 147 -3.29 -12.82 -0.56
C TYR A 147 -3.22 -12.34 -2.01
N LEU A 148 -2.22 -11.53 -2.34
CA LEU A 148 -2.02 -11.02 -3.69
C LEU A 148 -1.76 -12.15 -4.70
N LEU A 149 -0.91 -13.10 -4.36
CA LEU A 149 -0.64 -14.26 -5.21
C LEU A 149 -1.91 -15.07 -5.45
N GLY A 150 -2.71 -15.33 -4.41
CA GLY A 150 -3.99 -16.00 -4.54
C GLY A 150 -4.95 -15.29 -5.52
N LEU A 151 -4.96 -13.95 -5.49
CA LEU A 151 -5.75 -13.16 -6.45
C LEU A 151 -5.21 -13.24 -7.87
N LEU A 152 -3.90 -13.09 -8.06
CA LEU A 152 -3.28 -13.07 -9.40
C LEU A 152 -3.32 -14.45 -10.06
N MET A 153 -3.29 -15.54 -9.28
CA MET A 153 -3.39 -16.91 -9.80
C MET A 153 -4.83 -17.36 -10.07
N HIS A 154 -5.82 -16.59 -9.65
CA HIS A 154 -7.21 -16.96 -9.89
C HIS A 154 -7.54 -16.85 -11.39
N PRO A 155 -8.17 -17.88 -12.01
CA PRO A 155 -8.45 -17.89 -13.45
C PRO A 155 -9.22 -16.67 -13.96
N ASP A 156 -10.17 -16.17 -13.17
CA ASP A 156 -10.97 -14.99 -13.53
C ASP A 156 -10.16 -13.68 -13.57
N ASN A 157 -8.94 -13.70 -13.05
CA ASN A 157 -8.05 -12.56 -13.01
C ASN A 157 -6.88 -12.65 -13.99
N ALA A 158 -6.87 -13.65 -14.88
CA ALA A 158 -5.78 -13.91 -15.83
C ALA A 158 -5.44 -12.71 -16.73
N ASP A 159 -6.43 -11.87 -17.03
CA ASP A 159 -6.27 -10.68 -17.87
C ASP A 159 -5.92 -9.41 -17.08
N ILE A 160 -5.78 -9.50 -15.74
CA ILE A 160 -5.45 -8.34 -14.90
C ILE A 160 -3.96 -8.05 -14.99
N SER A 161 -3.60 -6.91 -15.56
CA SER A 161 -2.24 -6.40 -15.57
C SER A 161 -2.02 -5.45 -14.39
N LEU A 162 -1.59 -6.00 -13.24
CA LEU A 162 -1.21 -5.24 -12.06
C LEU A 162 0.31 -5.32 -11.88
N PRO A 163 1.07 -4.22 -12.04
CA PRO A 163 2.50 -4.22 -11.77
C PRO A 163 2.78 -4.52 -10.29
N VAL A 164 3.56 -5.58 -10.03
CA VAL A 164 4.05 -5.95 -8.69
C VAL A 164 5.57 -5.96 -8.71
N ILE A 165 6.18 -5.21 -7.80
CA ILE A 165 7.63 -5.07 -7.71
C ILE A 165 8.09 -5.45 -6.30
N LEU A 166 8.90 -6.50 -6.20
CA LEU A 166 9.61 -6.83 -4.97
C LEU A 166 10.96 -6.12 -4.99
N THR A 167 11.28 -5.37 -3.96
CA THR A 167 12.51 -4.56 -3.94
C THR A 167 13.01 -4.30 -2.52
N GLY A 168 14.34 -4.19 -2.40
CA GLY A 168 15.01 -3.89 -1.14
C GLY A 168 16.48 -3.51 -1.37
N PRO A 169 17.21 -3.11 -0.34
CA PRO A 169 18.66 -2.96 -0.43
C PRO A 169 19.32 -4.33 -0.67
N LYS A 170 20.56 -4.33 -1.14
CA LYS A 170 21.30 -5.57 -1.42
C LYS A 170 21.41 -6.49 -0.20
N SER A 171 21.48 -5.92 1.01
CA SER A 171 21.51 -6.65 2.27
C SER A 171 20.22 -7.46 2.55
N ALA A 172 19.12 -7.12 1.90
CA ALA A 172 17.83 -7.81 2.04
C ALA A 172 17.54 -8.82 0.90
N ALA A 173 18.51 -9.14 0.04
CA ALA A 173 18.31 -10.06 -1.08
C ALA A 173 17.81 -11.44 -0.63
N SER A 174 18.36 -11.97 0.47
CA SER A 174 18.00 -13.27 1.03
C SER A 174 16.53 -13.35 1.49
N TYR A 175 15.87 -12.22 1.77
CA TYR A 175 14.46 -12.20 2.11
C TYR A 175 13.59 -12.67 0.92
N PHE A 176 13.91 -12.23 -0.27
CA PHE A 176 13.15 -12.58 -1.46
C PHE A 176 13.49 -13.98 -1.99
N GLU A 177 14.73 -14.46 -1.77
CA GLU A 177 15.13 -15.85 -2.09
C GLU A 177 14.36 -16.91 -1.27
N GLN A 178 13.78 -16.51 -0.13
CA GLN A 178 12.95 -17.39 0.71
C GLN A 178 11.48 -17.44 0.29
N ILE A 179 11.06 -16.57 -0.61
CA ILE A 179 9.69 -16.47 -1.09
C ILE A 179 9.54 -17.12 -2.48
N ASP A 180 10.64 -17.35 -3.19
CA ASP A 180 10.70 -18.05 -4.46
C ASP A 180 10.55 -19.58 -4.27
#